data_1b0fccb1640c4267e51c006da5749cc9
#
_entry.id   1b0fccb1640c4267e51c006da5749cc9
#
_cell.length_a   1.000
_cell.length_b   1.000
_cell.length_c   1.000
_cell.angle_alpha   90.00
_cell.angle_beta   90.00
_cell.angle_gamma   90.00
#
_symmetry.space_group_name_H-M   'P 1'
#
loop_
_entity.id
_entity.type
_entity.pdbx_description
1 polymer ?
#
loop_
_entity_poly.entity_id
_entity_poly.type
_entity_poly.pdbx_seq_one_letter_code
_entity_poly.pdbx_strand_id
1 'polypeptide(L)'
;MAKDVKFSDSARSKMLEGVNILANAVKVTLGPKGRNVVLDKSFGAPTVTKDGVSVAKEVELEDKFENMGAQMVKEVASQTSDAAGDGTTTATVLAQSIVNEGLKSVAAGFNPMDLKRGIDKAVAQAVESVQKMSQPCEESNAIAQVGTISANSDEEVGNIIAEAMEKVGKEGVITVEEASGIENELEVVEGMQFDRGYLSPYFINNQEKMITELEDPAILLHDKKISNIRDLLPLLEGVAKAGRSLLVIAEDIEGEALATLVVNNMRGVVKVAACKAPGFGDRRKAMLEDIAILTGGTAVSYTHLRAHETKAN
;
A
#
# COMPACT_ATOMS: atom_id res chain seq x y z
N MET A 1 16.34 28.86 0.21
CA MET A 1 15.90 29.25 1.57
C MET A 1 17.04 29.12 2.53
N ALA A 2 17.26 30.11 3.43
CA ALA A 2 18.24 29.99 4.51
C ALA A 2 17.78 28.89 5.47
N LYS A 3 18.75 28.09 5.97
CA LYS A 3 18.49 27.09 7.01
C LYS A 3 18.53 27.74 8.36
N ASP A 4 17.54 27.48 9.20
CA ASP A 4 17.54 27.87 10.61
C ASP A 4 18.25 26.79 11.42
N VAL A 5 19.14 27.18 12.34
CA VAL A 5 19.95 26.24 13.12
C VAL A 5 19.76 26.55 14.60
N LYS A 6 19.31 25.55 15.35
CA LYS A 6 19.20 25.61 16.82
C LYS A 6 20.04 24.54 17.48
N PHE A 7 20.52 24.83 18.69
CA PHE A 7 21.44 23.95 19.41
C PHE A 7 20.92 23.63 20.82
N SER A 8 21.43 22.52 21.35
CA SER A 8 21.24 22.11 22.74
C SER A 8 19.76 21.98 23.17
N ASP A 9 19.47 22.47 24.37
CA ASP A 9 18.17 22.24 25.02
C ASP A 9 17.02 22.96 24.35
N SER A 10 17.24 24.09 23.70
CA SER A 10 16.18 24.80 22.98
C SER A 10 15.67 24.07 21.77
N ALA A 11 16.54 23.32 21.05
CA ALA A 11 16.14 22.48 19.94
C ALA A 11 15.40 21.23 20.44
N ARG A 12 15.93 20.58 21.48
CA ARG A 12 15.33 19.38 22.06
C ARG A 12 13.95 19.64 22.65
N SER A 13 13.77 20.74 23.40
CA SER A 13 12.49 21.13 23.98
C SER A 13 11.41 21.30 22.90
N LYS A 14 11.73 22.04 21.82
CA LYS A 14 10.75 22.22 20.73
C LYS A 14 10.40 20.94 20.01
N MET A 15 11.40 20.13 19.70
CA MET A 15 11.12 18.82 19.10
C MET A 15 10.27 17.94 20.02
N LEU A 16 10.56 17.92 21.32
CA LEU A 16 9.78 17.19 22.31
C LEU A 16 8.33 17.69 22.38
N GLU A 17 8.13 19.01 22.29
CA GLU A 17 6.79 19.60 22.27
C GLU A 17 6.00 19.11 21.05
N GLY A 18 6.61 19.10 19.86
CA GLY A 18 6.00 18.54 18.66
C GLY A 18 5.65 17.06 18.78
N VAL A 19 6.55 16.24 19.33
CA VAL A 19 6.28 14.83 19.66
C VAL A 19 5.04 14.70 20.56
N ASN A 20 4.97 15.53 21.60
CA ASN A 20 3.87 15.48 22.56
C ASN A 20 2.56 15.97 21.98
N ILE A 21 2.55 17.01 21.17
CA ILE A 21 1.34 17.52 20.53
C ILE A 21 0.73 16.45 19.64
N LEU A 22 1.51 15.86 18.72
CA LEU A 22 1.04 14.83 17.83
C LEU A 22 0.57 13.57 18.59
N ALA A 23 1.40 13.06 19.50
CA ALA A 23 1.07 11.85 20.24
C ALA A 23 -0.16 12.04 21.14
N ASN A 24 -0.37 13.21 21.72
CA ASN A 24 -1.57 13.50 22.51
C ASN A 24 -2.82 13.60 21.63
N ALA A 25 -2.72 14.14 20.40
CA ALA A 25 -3.83 14.14 19.44
C ALA A 25 -4.22 12.71 19.03
N VAL A 26 -3.24 11.86 18.76
CA VAL A 26 -3.47 10.45 18.38
C VAL A 26 -3.98 9.61 19.56
N LYS A 27 -3.42 9.84 20.76
CA LYS A 27 -3.72 9.06 21.97
C LYS A 27 -5.20 9.05 22.37
N VAL A 28 -5.98 10.08 22.01
CA VAL A 28 -7.41 10.15 22.34
C VAL A 28 -8.23 9.07 21.62
N THR A 29 -7.70 8.47 20.57
CA THR A 29 -8.36 7.38 19.82
C THR A 29 -8.11 5.99 20.44
N LEU A 30 -7.23 5.87 21.44
CA LEU A 30 -6.75 4.58 21.94
C LEU A 30 -7.78 3.84 22.78
N GLY A 31 -7.97 2.58 22.46
CA GLY A 31 -8.64 1.58 23.28
C GLY A 31 -10.17 1.75 23.40
N PRO A 32 -10.81 1.02 24.33
CA PRO A 32 -12.28 0.98 24.43
C PRO A 32 -12.92 2.33 24.76
N LYS A 33 -12.17 3.25 25.37
CA LYS A 33 -12.61 4.63 25.65
C LYS A 33 -12.17 5.61 24.57
N GLY A 34 -11.63 5.13 23.47
CA GLY A 34 -11.19 5.94 22.34
C GLY A 34 -12.33 6.81 21.80
N ARG A 35 -11.99 8.03 21.43
CA ARG A 35 -12.93 9.03 20.91
C ARG A 35 -12.63 9.31 19.45
N ASN A 36 -13.65 9.76 18.75
CA ASN A 36 -13.50 10.28 17.41
C ASN A 36 -12.73 11.61 17.45
N VAL A 37 -11.89 11.81 16.46
CA VAL A 37 -11.22 13.08 16.15
C VAL A 37 -11.87 13.66 14.91
N VAL A 38 -12.13 14.96 14.95
CA VAL A 38 -12.66 15.71 13.81
C VAL A 38 -11.48 16.42 13.14
N LEU A 39 -11.24 16.09 11.89
CA LEU A 39 -10.18 16.66 11.06
C LEU A 39 -10.78 17.69 10.12
N ASP A 40 -10.27 18.91 10.16
CA ASP A 40 -10.64 19.95 9.21
C ASP A 40 -10.04 19.66 7.84
N LYS A 41 -10.78 19.94 6.78
CA LYS A 41 -10.30 19.81 5.40
C LYS A 41 -10.36 21.15 4.70
N SER A 42 -9.34 21.46 3.93
CA SER A 42 -9.28 22.67 3.10
C SER A 42 -10.45 22.77 2.11
N PHE A 43 -11.01 21.61 1.69
CA PHE A 43 -12.18 21.52 0.82
C PHE A 43 -13.08 20.36 1.27
N GLY A 44 -14.38 20.63 1.39
CA GLY A 44 -15.40 19.63 1.76
C GLY A 44 -15.76 19.63 3.24
N ALA A 45 -16.49 18.61 3.67
CA ALA A 45 -16.89 18.46 5.06
C ALA A 45 -15.72 17.92 5.92
N PRO A 46 -15.67 18.29 7.22
CA PRO A 46 -14.70 17.71 8.14
C PRO A 46 -14.78 16.18 8.19
N THR A 47 -13.64 15.52 8.28
CA THR A 47 -13.58 14.07 8.43
C THR A 47 -13.59 13.68 9.90
N VAL A 48 -14.46 12.75 10.27
CA VAL A 48 -14.52 12.17 11.62
C VAL A 48 -13.89 10.79 11.58
N THR A 49 -12.84 10.58 12.38
CA THR A 49 -12.11 9.30 12.40
C THR A 49 -11.71 8.89 13.80
N LYS A 50 -11.54 7.58 14.02
CA LYS A 50 -10.88 6.98 15.19
C LYS A 50 -9.50 6.41 14.83
N ASP A 51 -9.14 6.40 13.54
CA ASP A 51 -7.88 5.86 13.09
C ASP A 51 -6.71 6.77 13.45
N GLY A 52 -5.77 6.22 14.23
CA GLY A 52 -4.61 6.97 14.73
C GLY A 52 -3.64 7.40 13.64
N VAL A 53 -3.46 6.61 12.58
CA VAL A 53 -2.56 6.99 11.49
C VAL A 53 -3.14 8.12 10.64
N SER A 54 -4.45 8.13 10.41
CA SER A 54 -5.13 9.24 9.73
C SER A 54 -5.00 10.53 10.52
N VAL A 55 -5.21 10.49 11.84
CA VAL A 55 -4.98 11.66 12.71
C VAL A 55 -3.53 12.12 12.65
N ALA A 56 -2.57 11.20 12.75
CA ALA A 56 -1.15 11.55 12.69
C ALA A 56 -0.75 12.22 11.39
N LYS A 57 -1.29 11.76 10.26
CA LYS A 57 -0.98 12.30 8.91
C LYS A 57 -1.43 13.75 8.72
N GLU A 58 -2.51 14.16 9.37
CA GLU A 58 -3.08 15.51 9.23
C GLU A 58 -2.44 16.54 10.19
N VAL A 59 -1.69 16.11 11.22
CA VAL A 59 -1.06 17.06 12.15
C VAL A 59 0.11 17.77 11.46
N GLU A 60 -0.02 19.09 11.32
CA GLU A 60 1.04 20.02 10.90
C GLU A 60 1.14 21.18 11.88
N LEU A 61 2.36 21.53 12.28
CA LEU A 61 2.63 22.57 13.27
C LEU A 61 3.33 23.77 12.62
N GLU A 62 2.99 24.98 13.08
CA GLU A 62 3.56 26.22 12.54
C GLU A 62 5.04 26.39 12.84
N ASP A 63 5.49 26.03 14.06
CA ASP A 63 6.91 26.08 14.40
C ASP A 63 7.65 24.91 13.74
N LYS A 64 8.66 25.23 12.95
CA LYS A 64 9.43 24.25 12.16
C LYS A 64 10.08 23.17 13.01
N PHE A 65 10.55 23.50 14.22
CA PHE A 65 11.23 22.53 15.09
C PHE A 65 10.22 21.64 15.81
N GLU A 66 9.09 22.17 16.20
CA GLU A 66 7.97 21.37 16.72
C GLU A 66 7.45 20.45 15.63
N ASN A 67 7.27 20.97 14.40
CA ASN A 67 6.84 20.15 13.27
C ASN A 67 7.84 19.03 12.94
N MET A 68 9.15 19.26 13.07
CA MET A 68 10.15 18.19 12.92
C MET A 68 9.94 17.06 13.94
N GLY A 69 9.65 17.39 15.21
CA GLY A 69 9.33 16.41 16.24
C GLY A 69 8.05 15.62 15.91
N ALA A 70 7.01 16.32 15.48
CA ALA A 70 5.77 15.71 15.02
C ALA A 70 5.99 14.77 13.83
N GLN A 71 6.77 15.19 12.82
CA GLN A 71 7.09 14.36 11.65
C GLN A 71 7.82 13.06 12.01
N MET A 72 8.71 13.07 13.00
CA MET A 72 9.39 11.84 13.47
C MET A 72 8.40 10.83 14.03
N VAL A 73 7.39 11.26 14.79
CA VAL A 73 6.35 10.36 15.33
C VAL A 73 5.35 9.96 14.25
N LYS A 74 5.04 10.84 13.31
CA LYS A 74 4.26 10.53 12.12
C LYS A 74 4.88 9.38 11.32
N GLU A 75 6.20 9.40 11.16
CA GLU A 75 6.94 8.33 10.51
C GLU A 75 6.81 6.98 11.25
N VAL A 76 6.88 6.99 12.59
CA VAL A 76 6.65 5.79 13.40
C VAL A 76 5.26 5.20 13.15
N ALA A 77 4.22 6.05 13.11
CA ALA A 77 2.86 5.60 12.84
C ALA A 77 2.72 5.02 11.43
N SER A 78 3.32 5.68 10.43
CA SER A 78 3.29 5.22 9.03
C SER A 78 4.01 3.89 8.84
N GLN A 79 5.23 3.75 9.36
CA GLN A 79 5.98 2.48 9.29
C GLN A 79 5.27 1.33 10.00
N THR A 80 4.58 1.60 11.13
CA THR A 80 3.79 0.58 11.82
C THR A 80 2.59 0.15 10.97
N SER A 81 1.92 1.10 10.33
CA SER A 81 0.83 0.81 9.40
C SER A 81 1.29 -0.04 8.22
N ASP A 82 2.43 0.31 7.62
CA ASP A 82 2.97 -0.40 6.46
C ASP A 82 3.44 -1.83 6.82
N ALA A 83 4.00 -2.02 8.02
CA ALA A 83 4.53 -3.31 8.46
C ALA A 83 3.47 -4.27 9.01
N ALA A 84 2.47 -3.76 9.73
CA ALA A 84 1.51 -4.57 10.49
C ALA A 84 0.04 -4.25 10.19
N GLY A 85 -0.26 -3.15 9.52
CA GLY A 85 -1.64 -2.70 9.25
C GLY A 85 -2.41 -2.20 10.47
N ASP A 86 -1.92 -2.44 11.69
CA ASP A 86 -2.56 -2.06 12.95
C ASP A 86 -1.52 -1.66 14.01
N GLY A 87 -1.99 -1.17 15.17
CA GLY A 87 -1.13 -0.80 16.30
C GLY A 87 -0.48 0.58 16.18
N THR A 88 -0.87 1.41 15.23
CA THR A 88 -0.31 2.74 14.96
C THR A 88 -0.40 3.69 16.16
N THR A 89 -1.55 3.72 16.84
CA THR A 89 -1.76 4.51 18.05
C THR A 89 -0.88 4.02 19.20
N THR A 90 -0.78 2.70 19.39
CA THR A 90 0.09 2.10 20.42
C THR A 90 1.56 2.44 20.17
N ALA A 91 2.04 2.31 18.93
CA ALA A 91 3.41 2.66 18.54
C ALA A 91 3.71 4.15 18.81
N THR A 92 2.77 5.04 18.48
CA THR A 92 2.85 6.47 18.74
C THR A 92 3.00 6.79 20.23
N VAL A 93 2.19 6.15 21.08
CA VAL A 93 2.24 6.34 22.55
C VAL A 93 3.52 5.78 23.13
N LEU A 94 4.00 4.63 22.65
CA LEU A 94 5.29 4.07 23.06
C LEU A 94 6.46 4.97 22.67
N ALA A 95 6.45 5.47 21.42
CA ALA A 95 7.47 6.43 20.95
C ALA A 95 7.50 7.68 21.83
N GLN A 96 6.34 8.28 22.13
CA GLN A 96 6.23 9.41 23.05
C GLN A 96 6.85 9.09 24.42
N SER A 97 6.51 7.96 25.00
CA SER A 97 6.98 7.56 26.32
C SER A 97 8.50 7.37 26.34
N ILE A 98 9.04 6.67 25.34
CA ILE A 98 10.50 6.43 25.22
C ILE A 98 11.25 7.74 25.05
N VAL A 99 10.77 8.66 24.22
CA VAL A 99 11.40 9.96 23.99
C VAL A 99 11.35 10.84 25.25
N ASN A 100 10.19 10.90 25.92
CA ASN A 100 10.04 11.68 27.16
C ASN A 100 10.99 11.20 28.27
N GLU A 101 11.03 9.88 28.54
CA GLU A 101 11.90 9.34 29.59
C GLU A 101 13.39 9.40 29.17
N GLY A 102 13.68 9.15 27.88
CA GLY A 102 15.04 9.27 27.37
C GLY A 102 15.60 10.69 27.49
N LEU A 103 14.81 11.71 27.18
CA LEU A 103 15.26 13.11 27.31
C LEU A 103 15.46 13.55 28.77
N LYS A 104 14.66 13.03 29.70
CA LYS A 104 14.92 13.24 31.13
C LYS A 104 16.28 12.70 31.55
N SER A 105 16.64 11.51 31.09
CA SER A 105 17.94 10.91 31.37
C SER A 105 19.10 11.73 30.77
N VAL A 106 18.93 12.19 29.53
CA VAL A 106 19.92 13.06 28.86
C VAL A 106 20.09 14.40 29.62
N ALA A 107 18.97 15.00 30.05
CA ALA A 107 19.03 16.24 30.86
C ALA A 107 19.72 16.02 32.22
N ALA A 108 19.62 14.80 32.78
CA ALA A 108 20.36 14.43 34.00
C ALA A 108 21.84 14.09 33.76
N GLY A 109 22.33 14.25 32.51
CA GLY A 109 23.75 14.09 32.18
C GLY A 109 24.17 12.71 31.70
N PHE A 110 23.22 11.81 31.44
CA PHE A 110 23.53 10.48 30.82
C PHE A 110 24.03 10.67 29.38
N ASN A 111 24.96 9.82 28.98
CA ASN A 111 25.43 9.79 27.60
C ASN A 111 24.31 9.26 26.67
N PRO A 112 23.88 10.04 25.65
CA PRO A 112 22.81 9.64 24.75
C PRO A 112 23.09 8.36 23.97
N MET A 113 24.35 8.10 23.65
CA MET A 113 24.74 6.90 22.90
C MET A 113 24.69 5.63 23.78
N ASP A 114 25.03 5.75 25.05
CA ASP A 114 24.89 4.62 25.98
C ASP A 114 23.43 4.37 26.33
N LEU A 115 22.63 5.43 26.45
CA LEU A 115 21.19 5.32 26.61
C LEU A 115 20.56 4.60 25.40
N LYS A 116 20.93 4.98 24.18
CA LYS A 116 20.48 4.27 22.96
C LYS A 116 20.80 2.80 22.99
N ARG A 117 22.04 2.41 23.34
CA ARG A 117 22.43 1.00 23.45
C ARG A 117 21.60 0.25 24.50
N GLY A 118 21.24 0.92 25.59
CA GLY A 118 20.34 0.37 26.61
C GLY A 118 18.93 0.15 26.09
N ILE A 119 18.37 1.14 25.37
CA ILE A 119 17.06 1.05 24.71
C ILE A 119 17.03 -0.11 23.70
N ASP A 120 18.05 -0.22 22.84
CA ASP A 120 18.14 -1.30 21.83
C ASP A 120 18.10 -2.70 22.47
N LYS A 121 18.83 -2.89 23.58
CA LYS A 121 18.80 -4.16 24.33
C LYS A 121 17.44 -4.43 24.98
N ALA A 122 16.82 -3.41 25.57
CA ALA A 122 15.51 -3.54 26.18
C ALA A 122 14.43 -3.85 25.16
N VAL A 123 14.48 -3.21 23.98
CA VAL A 123 13.57 -3.48 22.87
C VAL A 123 13.72 -4.93 22.37
N ALA A 124 14.94 -5.42 22.16
CA ALA A 124 15.19 -6.80 21.74
C ALA A 124 14.57 -7.81 22.75
N GLN A 125 14.77 -7.57 24.04
CA GLN A 125 14.20 -8.42 25.09
C GLN A 125 12.68 -8.34 25.17
N ALA A 126 12.10 -7.14 24.97
CA ALA A 126 10.65 -6.95 24.94
C ALA A 126 10.03 -7.66 23.73
N VAL A 127 10.64 -7.55 22.55
CA VAL A 127 10.19 -8.23 21.33
C VAL A 127 10.20 -9.74 21.51
N GLU A 128 11.28 -10.31 22.06
CA GLU A 128 11.34 -11.75 22.37
C GLU A 128 10.23 -12.19 23.33
N SER A 129 9.96 -11.37 24.35
CA SER A 129 8.89 -11.67 25.30
C SER A 129 7.51 -11.60 24.66
N VAL A 130 7.25 -10.62 23.80
CA VAL A 130 5.99 -10.49 23.05
C VAL A 130 5.80 -11.66 22.10
N GLN A 131 6.86 -12.08 21.39
CA GLN A 131 6.81 -13.26 20.51
C GLN A 131 6.45 -14.55 21.24
N LYS A 132 6.94 -14.72 22.48
CA LYS A 132 6.58 -15.88 23.31
C LYS A 132 5.12 -15.85 23.78
N MET A 133 4.51 -14.69 23.88
CA MET A 133 3.11 -14.52 24.28
C MET A 133 2.15 -14.51 23.10
N SER A 134 2.64 -14.33 21.89
CA SER A 134 1.81 -14.30 20.69
C SER A 134 1.17 -15.65 20.42
N GLN A 135 -0.06 -15.62 19.95
CA GLN A 135 -0.82 -16.81 19.56
C GLN A 135 -1.09 -16.76 18.05
N PRO A 136 -0.97 -17.89 17.33
CA PRO A 136 -1.32 -17.95 15.92
C PRO A 136 -2.80 -17.63 15.73
N CYS A 137 -3.13 -16.77 14.76
CA CYS A 137 -4.50 -16.47 14.38
C CYS A 137 -4.88 -17.39 13.20
N GLU A 138 -5.39 -18.60 13.52
CA GLU A 138 -5.68 -19.64 12.53
C GLU A 138 -7.16 -19.95 12.40
N GLU A 139 -7.92 -19.75 13.45
CA GLU A 139 -9.35 -20.03 13.48
C GLU A 139 -10.16 -18.86 12.90
N SER A 140 -11.20 -19.17 12.12
CA SER A 140 -12.09 -18.17 11.50
C SER A 140 -12.67 -17.19 12.54
N ASN A 141 -13.02 -17.67 13.73
CA ASN A 141 -13.50 -16.82 14.80
C ASN A 141 -12.43 -15.85 15.33
N ALA A 142 -11.18 -16.28 15.44
CA ALA A 142 -10.08 -15.41 15.85
C ALA A 142 -9.81 -14.33 14.77
N ILE A 143 -9.89 -14.70 13.50
CA ILE A 143 -9.78 -13.76 12.37
C ILE A 143 -10.91 -12.73 12.42
N ALA A 144 -12.17 -13.15 12.64
CA ALA A 144 -13.31 -12.25 12.79
C ALA A 144 -13.13 -11.28 13.96
N GLN A 145 -12.62 -11.75 15.10
CA GLN A 145 -12.36 -10.90 16.27
C GLN A 145 -11.27 -9.85 15.98
N VAL A 146 -10.18 -10.24 15.34
CA VAL A 146 -9.11 -9.30 14.94
C VAL A 146 -9.65 -8.29 13.93
N GLY A 147 -10.39 -8.75 12.92
CA GLY A 147 -11.03 -7.89 11.94
C GLY A 147 -12.00 -6.89 12.57
N THR A 148 -12.82 -7.35 13.51
CA THR A 148 -13.75 -6.50 14.27
C THR A 148 -13.02 -5.40 15.05
N ILE A 149 -11.92 -5.74 15.73
CA ILE A 149 -11.13 -4.76 16.49
C ILE A 149 -10.49 -3.74 15.53
N SER A 150 -9.91 -4.18 14.44
CA SER A 150 -9.29 -3.31 13.43
C SER A 150 -10.33 -2.40 12.75
N ALA A 151 -11.55 -2.87 12.59
CA ALA A 151 -12.69 -2.11 12.06
C ALA A 151 -13.41 -1.25 13.13
N ASN A 152 -12.74 -0.88 14.23
CA ASN A 152 -13.32 -0.09 15.33
C ASN A 152 -14.54 -0.70 16.01
N SER A 153 -14.54 -2.00 16.21
CA SER A 153 -15.60 -2.81 16.80
C SER A 153 -16.82 -3.01 15.90
N ASP A 154 -16.63 -2.96 14.60
CA ASP A 154 -17.63 -3.32 13.62
C ASP A 154 -17.59 -4.84 13.37
N GLU A 155 -18.58 -5.55 13.90
CA GLU A 155 -18.66 -7.01 13.79
C GLU A 155 -19.03 -7.47 12.37
N GLU A 156 -19.80 -6.67 11.62
CA GLU A 156 -20.17 -6.99 10.26
C GLU A 156 -18.94 -7.03 9.36
N VAL A 157 -18.11 -5.98 9.41
CA VAL A 157 -16.84 -5.92 8.68
C VAL A 157 -15.90 -7.04 9.11
N GLY A 158 -15.81 -7.33 10.42
CA GLY A 158 -14.98 -8.42 10.94
C GLY A 158 -15.38 -9.79 10.38
N ASN A 159 -16.68 -10.06 10.29
CA ASN A 159 -17.22 -11.31 9.75
C ASN A 159 -16.99 -11.43 8.25
N ILE A 160 -17.19 -10.35 7.47
CA ILE A 160 -16.91 -10.33 6.03
C ILE A 160 -15.43 -10.62 5.75
N ILE A 161 -14.52 -10.02 6.53
CA ILE A 161 -13.08 -10.29 6.41
C ILE A 161 -12.76 -11.76 6.72
N ALA A 162 -13.35 -12.33 7.76
CA ALA A 162 -13.15 -13.74 8.10
C ALA A 162 -13.69 -14.68 6.99
N GLU A 163 -14.84 -14.39 6.43
CA GLU A 163 -15.42 -15.13 5.30
C GLU A 163 -14.51 -15.01 4.05
N ALA A 164 -13.99 -13.82 3.78
CA ALA A 164 -13.04 -13.61 2.69
C ALA A 164 -11.78 -14.46 2.88
N MET A 165 -11.17 -14.44 4.08
CA MET A 165 -9.99 -15.24 4.41
C MET A 165 -10.25 -16.75 4.32
N GLU A 166 -11.44 -17.21 4.65
CA GLU A 166 -11.81 -18.62 4.52
C GLU A 166 -11.86 -19.05 3.04
N LYS A 167 -12.36 -18.16 2.17
CA LYS A 167 -12.48 -18.44 0.74
C LYS A 167 -11.14 -18.35 -0.01
N VAL A 168 -10.31 -17.35 0.30
CA VAL A 168 -9.05 -17.13 -0.43
C VAL A 168 -7.82 -17.75 0.26
N GLY A 169 -7.94 -18.16 1.52
CA GLY A 169 -6.86 -18.70 2.31
C GLY A 169 -5.90 -17.63 2.84
N LYS A 170 -4.88 -18.08 3.62
CA LYS A 170 -3.92 -17.17 4.30
C LYS A 170 -3.01 -16.41 3.34
N GLU A 171 -2.76 -16.98 2.17
CA GLU A 171 -1.91 -16.39 1.13
C GLU A 171 -2.72 -15.51 0.15
N GLY A 172 -4.05 -15.46 0.31
CA GLY A 172 -4.93 -14.68 -0.53
C GLY A 172 -4.83 -13.18 -0.27
N VAL A 173 -5.02 -12.39 -1.31
CA VAL A 173 -5.04 -10.92 -1.22
C VAL A 173 -6.48 -10.44 -1.06
N ILE A 174 -6.73 -9.64 -0.03
CA ILE A 174 -8.01 -8.98 0.21
C ILE A 174 -7.84 -7.49 -0.07
N THR A 175 -8.60 -6.96 -1.01
CA THR A 175 -8.67 -5.53 -1.32
C THR A 175 -10.03 -4.97 -0.92
N VAL A 176 -10.05 -3.69 -0.55
CA VAL A 176 -11.28 -2.98 -0.21
C VAL A 176 -11.45 -1.84 -1.20
N GLU A 177 -12.60 -1.80 -1.86
CA GLU A 177 -12.94 -0.76 -2.85
C GLU A 177 -14.29 -0.13 -2.51
N GLU A 178 -14.49 1.13 -2.91
CA GLU A 178 -15.78 1.79 -2.78
C GLU A 178 -16.75 1.24 -3.83
N ALA A 179 -17.85 0.63 -3.35
CA ALA A 179 -18.92 0.17 -4.22
C ALA A 179 -20.00 1.25 -4.40
N SER A 180 -20.78 1.14 -5.45
CA SER A 180 -21.92 2.02 -5.70
C SER A 180 -23.18 1.66 -4.90
N GLY A 181 -23.18 0.50 -4.22
CA GLY A 181 -24.25 0.00 -3.37
C GLY A 181 -24.27 0.58 -1.97
N ILE A 182 -25.33 0.27 -1.21
CA ILE A 182 -25.48 0.69 0.20
C ILE A 182 -24.95 -0.40 1.14
N GLU A 183 -24.95 -1.65 0.71
CA GLU A 183 -24.54 -2.82 1.48
C GLU A 183 -23.11 -3.23 1.12
N ASN A 184 -22.40 -3.82 2.08
CA ASN A 184 -21.09 -4.40 1.85
C ASN A 184 -21.23 -5.71 1.08
N GLU A 185 -20.49 -5.87 0.00
CA GLU A 185 -20.49 -7.06 -0.83
C GLU A 185 -19.11 -7.72 -0.82
N LEU A 186 -19.08 -9.06 -0.75
CA LEU A 186 -17.88 -9.87 -0.87
C LEU A 186 -17.84 -10.52 -2.25
N GLU A 187 -16.93 -10.05 -3.10
CA GLU A 187 -16.63 -10.68 -4.38
C GLU A 187 -15.33 -11.50 -4.29
N VAL A 188 -15.39 -12.74 -4.70
CA VAL A 188 -14.21 -13.63 -4.75
C VAL A 188 -13.82 -13.85 -6.19
N VAL A 189 -12.59 -13.49 -6.52
CA VAL A 189 -12.03 -13.61 -7.87
C VAL A 189 -10.88 -14.63 -7.85
N GLU A 190 -10.93 -15.59 -8.75
CA GLU A 190 -9.80 -16.49 -8.96
C GLU A 190 -8.74 -15.79 -9.79
N GLY A 191 -7.56 -15.58 -9.20
CA GLY A 191 -6.47 -14.86 -9.84
C GLY A 191 -6.09 -13.59 -9.09
N MET A 192 -5.76 -12.52 -9.81
CA MET A 192 -5.36 -11.22 -9.25
C MET A 192 -6.19 -10.10 -9.87
N GLN A 193 -6.83 -9.31 -9.04
CA GLN A 193 -7.53 -8.09 -9.44
C GLN A 193 -6.70 -6.86 -9.08
N PHE A 194 -6.70 -5.85 -9.94
CA PHE A 194 -6.04 -4.57 -9.70
C PHE A 194 -6.81 -3.40 -10.33
N ASP A 195 -6.58 -2.20 -9.81
CA ASP A 195 -7.35 -0.97 -10.04
C ASP A 195 -7.08 -0.27 -11.39
N ARG A 196 -6.57 -0.98 -12.41
CA ARG A 196 -6.21 -0.39 -13.71
C ARG A 196 -6.97 -1.05 -14.84
N GLY A 197 -7.81 -0.27 -15.51
CA GLY A 197 -8.54 -0.70 -16.70
C GLY A 197 -7.75 -0.51 -17.99
N TYR A 198 -8.40 -0.77 -19.11
CA TYR A 198 -7.81 -0.62 -20.44
C TYR A 198 -7.44 0.83 -20.76
N LEU A 199 -6.38 1.02 -21.53
CA LEU A 199 -5.87 2.34 -21.93
C LEU A 199 -6.69 3.02 -23.04
N SER A 200 -7.52 2.27 -23.75
CA SER A 200 -8.33 2.78 -24.85
C SER A 200 -9.65 2.04 -24.94
N PRO A 201 -10.78 2.77 -25.14
CA PRO A 201 -12.09 2.16 -25.36
C PRO A 201 -12.14 1.25 -26.60
N TYR A 202 -11.21 1.42 -27.55
CA TYR A 202 -11.12 0.58 -28.76
C TYR A 202 -10.65 -0.85 -28.48
N PHE A 203 -10.24 -1.16 -27.25
CA PHE A 203 -9.96 -2.54 -26.82
C PHE A 203 -11.22 -3.31 -26.40
N ILE A 204 -12.34 -2.63 -26.20
CA ILE A 204 -13.61 -3.25 -25.80
C ILE A 204 -14.06 -4.24 -26.89
N ASN A 205 -14.27 -5.48 -26.51
CA ASN A 205 -14.80 -6.52 -27.39
C ASN A 205 -16.24 -6.96 -27.02
N ASN A 206 -16.68 -6.63 -25.81
CA ASN A 206 -18.06 -6.82 -25.37
C ASN A 206 -18.69 -5.43 -25.11
N GLN A 207 -19.43 -4.94 -26.08
CA GLN A 207 -20.02 -3.59 -26.02
C GLN A 207 -21.19 -3.48 -25.03
N GLU A 208 -21.92 -4.57 -24.79
CA GLU A 208 -23.04 -4.55 -23.83
C GLU A 208 -22.57 -4.32 -22.40
N LYS A 209 -21.48 -4.97 -22.03
CA LYS A 209 -20.89 -4.86 -20.68
C LYS A 209 -19.76 -3.84 -20.59
N MET A 210 -19.35 -3.23 -21.71
CA MET A 210 -18.19 -2.30 -21.80
C MET A 210 -16.89 -2.90 -21.26
N ILE A 211 -16.66 -4.18 -21.50
CA ILE A 211 -15.48 -4.92 -21.02
C ILE A 211 -14.64 -5.48 -22.17
N THR A 212 -13.40 -5.83 -21.83
CA THR A 212 -12.47 -6.54 -22.71
C THR A 212 -12.19 -7.92 -22.11
N GLU A 213 -12.61 -8.98 -22.81
CA GLU A 213 -12.36 -10.37 -22.43
C GLU A 213 -11.33 -10.98 -23.37
N LEU A 214 -10.27 -11.55 -22.83
CA LEU A 214 -9.23 -12.25 -23.59
C LEU A 214 -9.12 -13.68 -23.06
N GLU A 215 -9.33 -14.66 -23.94
CA GLU A 215 -9.16 -16.08 -23.62
C GLU A 215 -7.69 -16.47 -23.85
N ASP A 216 -7.08 -17.13 -22.89
CA ASP A 216 -5.69 -17.61 -22.91
C ASP A 216 -4.69 -16.62 -23.53
N PRO A 217 -4.61 -15.36 -23.03
CA PRO A 217 -3.76 -14.37 -23.63
C PRO A 217 -2.28 -14.64 -23.35
N ALA A 218 -1.42 -14.27 -24.30
CA ALA A 218 -0.03 -14.00 -23.99
C ALA A 218 0.03 -12.71 -23.17
N ILE A 219 0.81 -12.67 -22.11
CA ILE A 219 0.91 -11.50 -21.21
C ILE A 219 2.31 -10.91 -21.31
N LEU A 220 2.40 -9.62 -21.65
CA LEU A 220 3.64 -8.84 -21.59
C LEU A 220 3.63 -7.98 -20.34
N LEU A 221 4.61 -8.21 -19.46
CA LEU A 221 4.85 -7.42 -18.25
C LEU A 221 6.09 -6.55 -18.43
N HIS A 222 5.93 -5.23 -18.33
CA HIS A 222 7.04 -4.29 -18.52
C HIS A 222 7.00 -3.17 -17.45
N ASP A 223 8.10 -2.94 -16.76
CA ASP A 223 8.19 -1.97 -15.66
C ASP A 223 8.36 -0.50 -16.12
N LYS A 224 8.55 -0.26 -17.42
CA LYS A 224 8.76 1.06 -18.01
C LYS A 224 7.68 1.42 -19.03
N LYS A 225 7.73 2.69 -19.47
CA LYS A 225 6.86 3.16 -20.55
C LYS A 225 7.25 2.58 -21.91
N ILE A 226 6.23 2.24 -22.69
CA ILE A 226 6.37 1.77 -24.08
C ILE A 226 5.82 2.85 -25.02
N SER A 227 6.69 3.53 -25.74
CA SER A 227 6.32 4.55 -26.72
C SER A 227 6.69 4.17 -28.15
N ASN A 228 7.70 3.31 -28.32
CA ASN A 228 8.21 2.91 -29.63
C ASN A 228 7.64 1.55 -30.05
N ILE A 229 6.96 1.52 -31.20
CA ILE A 229 6.36 0.28 -31.71
C ILE A 229 7.40 -0.77 -32.12
N ARG A 230 8.61 -0.36 -32.49
CA ARG A 230 9.66 -1.30 -32.93
C ARG A 230 10.01 -2.33 -31.86
N ASP A 231 9.86 -1.96 -30.58
CA ASP A 231 10.14 -2.85 -29.46
C ASP A 231 9.07 -3.94 -29.33
N LEU A 232 7.82 -3.66 -29.78
CA LEU A 232 6.70 -4.58 -29.74
C LEU A 232 6.53 -5.43 -31.01
N LEU A 233 7.12 -5.04 -32.15
CA LEU A 233 6.92 -5.74 -33.43
C LEU A 233 7.24 -7.23 -33.37
N PRO A 234 8.37 -7.69 -32.82
CA PRO A 234 8.71 -9.10 -32.78
C PRO A 234 7.71 -9.91 -31.96
N LEU A 235 7.18 -9.31 -30.86
CA LEU A 235 6.18 -9.93 -30.02
C LEU A 235 4.83 -10.02 -30.74
N LEU A 236 4.39 -8.93 -31.37
CA LEU A 236 3.13 -8.90 -32.13
C LEU A 236 3.12 -9.90 -33.28
N GLU A 237 4.23 -10.02 -34.01
CA GLU A 237 4.37 -11.02 -35.07
C GLU A 237 4.33 -12.45 -34.52
N GLY A 238 4.97 -12.71 -33.37
CA GLY A 238 4.95 -14.00 -32.70
C GLY A 238 3.53 -14.40 -32.26
N VAL A 239 2.85 -13.48 -31.59
CA VAL A 239 1.48 -13.65 -31.09
C VAL A 239 0.49 -13.85 -32.26
N ALA A 240 0.61 -13.05 -33.33
CA ALA A 240 -0.21 -13.17 -34.53
C ALA A 240 -0.03 -14.54 -35.21
N LYS A 241 1.22 -15.01 -35.34
CA LYS A 241 1.52 -16.34 -35.90
C LYS A 241 0.97 -17.49 -35.04
N ALA A 242 0.98 -17.31 -33.70
CA ALA A 242 0.45 -18.28 -32.77
C ALA A 242 -1.11 -18.26 -32.69
N GLY A 243 -1.75 -17.24 -33.26
CA GLY A 243 -3.20 -17.06 -33.19
C GLY A 243 -3.74 -16.76 -31.77
N ARG A 244 -2.88 -16.31 -30.87
CA ARG A 244 -3.23 -15.98 -29.48
C ARG A 244 -3.63 -14.52 -29.34
N SER A 245 -4.34 -14.21 -28.26
CA SER A 245 -4.58 -12.82 -27.82
C SER A 245 -3.38 -12.30 -27.02
N LEU A 246 -3.26 -10.97 -26.89
CA LEU A 246 -2.16 -10.33 -26.17
C LEU A 246 -2.70 -9.34 -25.13
N LEU A 247 -2.27 -9.47 -23.89
CA LEU A 247 -2.44 -8.48 -22.85
C LEU A 247 -1.10 -7.81 -22.56
N VAL A 248 -1.04 -6.47 -22.66
CA VAL A 248 0.14 -5.69 -22.33
C VAL A 248 -0.08 -4.93 -21.03
N ILE A 249 0.75 -5.20 -20.03
CA ILE A 249 0.75 -4.51 -18.74
C ILE A 249 2.08 -3.78 -18.61
N ALA A 250 2.06 -2.44 -18.68
CA ALA A 250 3.27 -1.62 -18.64
C ALA A 250 3.07 -0.38 -17.78
N GLU A 251 4.15 0.31 -17.39
CA GLU A 251 4.04 1.58 -16.67
C GLU A 251 3.11 2.55 -17.40
N ASP A 252 3.28 2.71 -18.68
CA ASP A 252 2.38 3.42 -19.60
C ASP A 252 2.61 2.94 -21.02
N ILE A 253 1.61 3.09 -21.89
CA ILE A 253 1.73 2.83 -23.32
C ILE A 253 1.15 4.05 -24.04
N GLU A 254 1.99 4.74 -24.76
CA GLU A 254 1.62 6.04 -25.36
C GLU A 254 2.12 6.16 -26.80
N GLY A 255 1.64 7.19 -27.50
CA GLY A 255 2.10 7.56 -28.84
C GLY A 255 1.85 6.48 -29.91
N GLU A 256 2.89 6.21 -30.71
CA GLU A 256 2.82 5.29 -31.83
C GLU A 256 2.55 3.84 -31.41
N ALA A 257 3.05 3.43 -30.24
CA ALA A 257 2.84 2.08 -29.73
C ALA A 257 1.36 1.82 -29.42
N LEU A 258 0.69 2.72 -28.69
CA LEU A 258 -0.72 2.59 -28.39
C LEU A 258 -1.59 2.64 -29.66
N ALA A 259 -1.32 3.59 -30.56
CA ALA A 259 -2.06 3.71 -31.81
C ALA A 259 -1.96 2.43 -32.66
N THR A 260 -0.79 1.82 -32.73
CA THR A 260 -0.60 0.58 -33.49
C THR A 260 -1.32 -0.61 -32.84
N LEU A 261 -1.30 -0.74 -31.50
CA LEU A 261 -2.05 -1.77 -30.82
C LEU A 261 -3.56 -1.64 -31.09
N VAL A 262 -4.09 -0.42 -31.02
CA VAL A 262 -5.49 -0.12 -31.33
C VAL A 262 -5.84 -0.49 -32.76
N VAL A 263 -5.03 -0.07 -33.75
CA VAL A 263 -5.29 -0.36 -35.17
C VAL A 263 -5.26 -1.87 -35.47
N ASN A 264 -4.32 -2.59 -34.88
CA ASN A 264 -4.23 -4.06 -35.07
C ASN A 264 -5.43 -4.78 -34.43
N ASN A 265 -5.89 -4.32 -33.26
CA ASN A 265 -7.10 -4.84 -32.61
C ASN A 265 -8.34 -4.58 -33.47
N MET A 266 -8.53 -3.35 -33.94
CA MET A 266 -9.67 -2.97 -34.80
C MET A 266 -9.69 -3.72 -36.14
N ARG A 267 -8.52 -4.01 -36.71
CA ARG A 267 -8.39 -4.80 -37.95
C ARG A 267 -8.53 -6.30 -37.74
N GLY A 268 -8.60 -6.75 -36.50
CA GLY A 268 -8.69 -8.17 -36.15
C GLY A 268 -7.42 -8.97 -36.48
N VAL A 269 -6.29 -8.30 -36.66
CA VAL A 269 -5.00 -8.96 -36.91
C VAL A 269 -4.51 -9.68 -35.66
N VAL A 270 -4.61 -9.02 -34.51
CA VAL A 270 -4.32 -9.58 -33.18
C VAL A 270 -5.35 -9.02 -32.20
N LYS A 271 -5.98 -9.86 -31.39
CA LYS A 271 -6.80 -9.42 -30.27
C LYS A 271 -5.86 -8.92 -29.17
N VAL A 272 -5.86 -7.61 -28.92
CA VAL A 272 -4.95 -6.98 -27.98
C VAL A 272 -5.72 -6.13 -26.98
N ALA A 273 -5.30 -6.19 -25.74
CA ALA A 273 -5.65 -5.20 -24.73
C ALA A 273 -4.38 -4.67 -24.05
N ALA A 274 -4.45 -3.44 -23.58
CA ALA A 274 -3.36 -2.80 -22.88
C ALA A 274 -3.88 -2.04 -21.65
N CYS A 275 -3.21 -2.21 -20.51
CA CYS A 275 -3.50 -1.50 -19.27
C CYS A 275 -2.22 -1.00 -18.60
N LYS A 276 -2.37 -0.04 -17.68
CA LYS A 276 -1.25 0.41 -16.85
C LYS A 276 -0.95 -0.60 -15.76
N ALA A 277 0.33 -0.76 -15.46
CA ALA A 277 0.77 -1.55 -14.31
C ALA A 277 0.27 -0.91 -13.00
N PRO A 278 -0.21 -1.73 -12.05
CA PRO A 278 -0.67 -1.24 -10.77
C PRO A 278 0.48 -0.74 -9.90
N GLY A 279 0.20 0.23 -9.02
CA GLY A 279 1.18 0.81 -8.10
C GLY A 279 2.14 1.82 -8.73
N PHE A 280 3.08 2.31 -7.90
CA PHE A 280 4.10 3.30 -8.28
C PHE A 280 5.46 2.89 -7.73
N GLY A 281 6.54 3.28 -8.41
CA GLY A 281 7.91 3.04 -7.97
C GLY A 281 8.22 1.56 -7.69
N ASP A 282 8.79 1.28 -6.52
CA ASP A 282 9.16 -0.10 -6.13
C ASP A 282 7.95 -1.00 -5.91
N ARG A 283 6.82 -0.45 -5.45
CA ARG A 283 5.56 -1.20 -5.32
C ARG A 283 5.05 -1.70 -6.68
N ARG A 284 5.22 -0.93 -7.75
CA ARG A 284 4.87 -1.37 -9.10
C ARG A 284 5.67 -2.59 -9.52
N LYS A 285 6.99 -2.60 -9.24
CA LYS A 285 7.84 -3.74 -9.55
C LYS A 285 7.40 -5.00 -8.81
N ALA A 286 7.14 -4.87 -7.51
CA ALA A 286 6.66 -5.98 -6.69
C ALA A 286 5.33 -6.54 -7.25
N MET A 287 4.36 -5.69 -7.59
CA MET A 287 3.09 -6.13 -8.17
C MET A 287 3.24 -6.77 -9.55
N LEU A 288 4.18 -6.30 -10.38
CA LEU A 288 4.48 -6.96 -11.66
C LEU A 288 5.16 -8.31 -11.46
N GLU A 289 5.98 -8.47 -10.43
CA GLU A 289 6.57 -9.75 -10.03
C GLU A 289 5.49 -10.72 -9.54
N ASP A 290 4.53 -10.27 -8.75
CA ASP A 290 3.39 -11.07 -8.30
C ASP A 290 2.55 -11.56 -9.49
N ILE A 291 2.24 -10.67 -10.45
CA ILE A 291 1.55 -11.05 -11.69
C ILE A 291 2.38 -12.05 -12.50
N ALA A 292 3.71 -11.86 -12.57
CA ALA A 292 4.59 -12.77 -13.28
C ALA A 292 4.61 -14.17 -12.66
N ILE A 293 4.65 -14.27 -11.34
CA ILE A 293 4.59 -15.54 -10.60
C ILE A 293 3.25 -16.23 -10.91
N LEU A 294 2.13 -15.50 -10.80
CA LEU A 294 0.79 -16.03 -11.02
C LEU A 294 0.60 -16.56 -12.45
N THR A 295 1.18 -15.87 -13.43
CA THR A 295 1.03 -16.21 -14.86
C THR A 295 2.14 -17.08 -15.41
N GLY A 296 3.10 -17.51 -14.56
CA GLY A 296 4.26 -18.32 -14.97
C GLY A 296 5.25 -17.56 -15.87
N GLY A 297 5.21 -16.22 -15.84
CA GLY A 297 6.04 -15.34 -16.66
C GLY A 297 7.23 -14.75 -15.92
N THR A 298 7.85 -13.75 -16.51
CA THR A 298 8.91 -12.93 -15.91
C THR A 298 8.65 -11.47 -16.22
N ALA A 299 8.73 -10.60 -15.21
CA ALA A 299 8.63 -9.16 -15.42
C ALA A 299 9.91 -8.63 -16.11
N VAL A 300 9.75 -7.92 -17.23
CA VAL A 300 10.87 -7.42 -18.05
C VAL A 300 11.21 -5.99 -17.64
N SER A 301 12.43 -5.78 -17.13
CA SER A 301 12.95 -4.46 -16.75
C SER A 301 14.02 -3.90 -17.70
N TYR A 302 14.31 -4.56 -18.81
CA TYR A 302 15.36 -4.16 -19.75
C TYR A 302 14.80 -3.37 -20.94
N THR A 303 15.64 -2.50 -21.52
CA THR A 303 15.30 -1.62 -22.64
C THR A 303 15.15 -2.33 -23.99
N HIS A 304 15.40 -3.64 -24.07
CA HIS A 304 15.22 -4.45 -25.27
C HIS A 304 14.36 -5.68 -24.95
N LEU A 305 13.15 -5.69 -25.48
CA LEU A 305 12.26 -6.83 -25.46
C LEU A 305 12.83 -7.93 -26.35
N ARG A 306 13.48 -8.93 -25.76
CA ARG A 306 13.72 -10.21 -26.45
C ARG A 306 12.51 -11.09 -26.18
N ALA A 307 11.94 -11.66 -27.23
CA ALA A 307 10.87 -12.65 -27.11
C ALA A 307 11.41 -13.85 -26.31
N HIS A 308 11.12 -13.89 -25.01
CA HIS A 308 11.22 -15.08 -24.22
C HIS A 308 9.84 -15.75 -24.23
N GLU A 309 9.79 -16.89 -24.87
CA GLU A 309 8.61 -17.74 -24.88
C GLU A 309 8.23 -18.09 -23.45
N THR A 310 7.07 -17.62 -22.99
CA THR A 310 6.39 -18.20 -21.85
C THR A 310 5.87 -19.55 -22.28
N LYS A 311 6.53 -20.63 -21.86
CA LYS A 311 5.92 -21.96 -21.91
C LYS A 311 4.78 -21.97 -20.92
N ALA A 312 3.54 -21.89 -21.41
CA ALA A 312 2.40 -22.33 -20.66
C ALA A 312 2.45 -23.88 -20.59
N ASN A 313 2.44 -24.43 -19.38
CA ASN A 313 2.06 -25.81 -19.15
C ASN A 313 0.56 -25.90 -18.95
#